data_77bbaf8ac5d4fad7cb5fb53a30631bce
#
_entry.id   77bbaf8ac5d4fad7cb5fb53a30631bce
#
_cell.length_a   1.000
_cell.length_b   1.000
_cell.length_c   1.000
_cell.angle_alpha   90.00
_cell.angle_beta   90.00
_cell.angle_gamma   90.00
#
_symmetry.space_group_name_H-M   'P 1'
#
loop_
_entity.id
_entity.type
_entity.pdbx_description
1 polymer ?
#
loop_
_entity_poly.entity_id
_entity_poly.type
_entity_poly.pdbx_seq_one_letter_code
_entity_poly.pdbx_strand_id
1 'polypeptide(L)'
;MDMNSLVSTLLSSNSLSGISQSTNTSQKDAQSVLNAALPLLLNGAKDQSQNAATAEGFANALLSHGQADVTDLGSFMQGVDLTDGGKIVNHLLGGNTGAVANIAQQTGVSTKDTGNILAAAAPLLMTLLGQQSGSGNAGANANLVGAMASSLLGNLDVSSLLGGLLGGGAAQTTTTTNGKKKKKKPANSQNNSNSGGGILNALLNLLRG
;
A
#
# COMPACT_ATOMS: atom_id res chain seq x y z
N MET A 1 -13.50 -13.61 -3.29
CA MET A 1 -13.68 -12.15 -3.19
C MET A 1 -12.68 -11.48 -4.12
N ASP A 2 -13.02 -10.35 -4.72
CA ASP A 2 -12.05 -9.53 -5.44
C ASP A 2 -11.44 -8.46 -4.52
N MET A 3 -10.39 -7.80 -4.98
CA MET A 3 -9.67 -6.82 -4.18
C MET A 3 -10.52 -5.58 -3.83
N ASN A 4 -11.44 -5.20 -4.72
CA ASN A 4 -12.38 -4.11 -4.44
C ASN A 4 -13.29 -4.46 -3.27
N SER A 5 -13.73 -5.72 -3.21
CA SER A 5 -14.52 -6.24 -2.09
C SER A 5 -13.74 -6.21 -0.78
N LEU A 6 -12.43 -6.53 -0.79
CA LEU A 6 -11.57 -6.45 0.38
C LEU A 6 -11.51 -5.02 0.92
N VAL A 7 -11.18 -4.06 0.06
CA VAL A 7 -11.10 -2.64 0.43
C VAL A 7 -12.46 -2.15 0.92
N SER A 8 -13.54 -2.49 0.22
CA SER A 8 -14.91 -2.11 0.60
C SER A 8 -15.30 -2.69 1.95
N THR A 9 -14.92 -3.94 2.24
CA THR A 9 -15.19 -4.58 3.55
C THR A 9 -14.42 -3.87 4.65
N LEU A 10 -13.14 -3.58 4.43
CA LEU A 10 -12.30 -2.91 5.42
C LEU A 10 -12.76 -1.47 5.72
N LEU A 11 -13.26 -0.77 4.70
CA LEU A 11 -13.79 0.59 4.81
C LEU A 11 -15.31 0.63 5.03
N SER A 12 -15.95 -0.51 5.26
CA SER A 12 -17.38 -0.56 5.53
C SER A 12 -17.72 0.14 6.86
N SER A 13 -18.93 0.64 6.98
CA SER A 13 -19.41 1.29 8.21
C SER A 13 -19.29 0.37 9.42
N ASN A 14 -19.49 -0.94 9.25
CA ASN A 14 -19.37 -1.92 10.34
C ASN A 14 -17.91 -2.07 10.80
N SER A 15 -16.97 -2.20 9.86
CA SER A 15 -15.53 -2.25 10.18
C SER A 15 -15.05 -0.96 10.84
N LEU A 16 -15.40 0.19 10.26
CA LEU A 16 -15.04 1.51 10.81
C LEU A 16 -15.64 1.74 12.19
N SER A 17 -16.89 1.31 12.42
CA SER A 17 -17.53 1.38 13.74
C SER A 17 -16.80 0.50 14.76
N GLY A 18 -16.46 -0.73 14.38
CA GLY A 18 -15.72 -1.64 15.24
C GLY A 18 -14.33 -1.10 15.61
N ILE A 19 -13.57 -0.60 14.61
CA ILE A 19 -12.27 0.04 14.83
C ILE A 19 -12.42 1.26 15.75
N SER A 20 -13.38 2.12 15.48
CA SER A 20 -13.67 3.33 16.27
C SER A 20 -13.94 2.99 17.74
N GLN A 21 -14.73 1.95 17.99
CA GLN A 21 -15.04 1.49 19.34
C GLN A 21 -13.83 0.88 20.05
N SER A 22 -13.09 0.00 19.35
CA SER A 22 -11.90 -0.67 19.93
C SER A 22 -10.78 0.30 20.28
N THR A 23 -10.67 1.40 19.53
CA THR A 23 -9.56 2.37 19.66
C THR A 23 -9.96 3.66 20.34
N ASN A 24 -11.26 3.85 20.64
CA ASN A 24 -11.83 5.08 21.16
C ASN A 24 -11.51 6.31 20.28
N THR A 25 -11.60 6.12 18.95
CA THR A 25 -11.38 7.18 17.94
C THR A 25 -12.67 7.44 17.16
N SER A 26 -12.70 8.48 16.32
CA SER A 26 -13.86 8.69 15.44
C SER A 26 -13.79 7.76 14.20
N GLN A 27 -14.96 7.39 13.66
CA GLN A 27 -15.02 6.64 12.39
C GLN A 27 -14.37 7.41 11.24
N LYS A 28 -14.44 8.73 11.26
CA LYS A 28 -13.81 9.61 10.28
C LYS A 28 -12.28 9.51 10.36
N ASP A 29 -11.73 9.49 11.57
CA ASP A 29 -10.29 9.33 11.78
C ASP A 29 -9.84 7.95 11.34
N ALA A 30 -10.58 6.90 11.73
CA ALA A 30 -10.34 5.54 11.27
C ALA A 30 -10.33 5.45 9.74
N GLN A 31 -11.32 6.02 9.08
CA GLN A 31 -11.40 6.04 7.61
C GLN A 31 -10.22 6.79 6.98
N SER A 32 -9.87 7.97 7.52
CA SER A 32 -8.77 8.78 6.99
C SER A 32 -7.44 8.04 7.12
N VAL A 33 -7.17 7.44 8.28
CA VAL A 33 -5.96 6.66 8.54
C VAL A 33 -5.90 5.44 7.63
N LEU A 34 -6.99 4.69 7.49
CA LEU A 34 -7.01 3.50 6.64
C LEU A 34 -6.81 3.85 5.17
N ASN A 35 -7.44 4.90 4.66
CA ASN A 35 -7.24 5.34 3.28
C ASN A 35 -5.78 5.69 3.00
N ALA A 36 -5.10 6.35 3.93
CA ALA A 36 -3.69 6.69 3.79
C ALA A 36 -2.75 5.48 3.97
N ALA A 37 -3.11 4.54 4.85
CA ALA A 37 -2.28 3.41 5.23
C ALA A 37 -2.41 2.20 4.29
N LEU A 38 -3.60 1.97 3.69
CA LEU A 38 -3.87 0.78 2.88
C LEU A 38 -2.83 0.52 1.80
N PRO A 39 -2.40 1.49 0.97
CA PRO A 39 -1.37 1.25 -0.03
C PRO A 39 -0.06 0.77 0.58
N LEU A 40 0.29 1.32 1.74
CA LEU A 40 1.53 0.98 2.44
C LEU A 40 1.48 -0.43 3.02
N LEU A 41 0.38 -0.79 3.68
CA LEU A 41 0.17 -2.13 4.25
C LEU A 41 0.13 -3.20 3.17
N LEU A 42 -0.51 -2.92 2.04
CA LEU A 42 -0.57 -3.85 0.91
C LEU A 42 0.79 -4.02 0.22
N ASN A 43 1.56 -2.93 0.10
CA ASN A 43 2.94 -3.04 -0.37
C ASN A 43 3.78 -3.87 0.59
N GLY A 44 3.64 -3.66 1.89
CA GLY A 44 4.29 -4.48 2.90
C GLY A 44 3.92 -5.95 2.80
N ALA A 45 2.64 -6.28 2.62
CA ALA A 45 2.19 -7.65 2.41
C ALA A 45 2.81 -8.29 1.15
N LYS A 46 2.91 -7.52 0.07
CA LYS A 46 3.61 -7.93 -1.15
C LYS A 46 5.08 -8.22 -0.88
N ASP A 47 5.77 -7.30 -0.21
CA ASP A 47 7.20 -7.43 0.09
C ASP A 47 7.47 -8.65 0.98
N GLN A 48 6.63 -8.88 2.01
CA GLN A 48 6.70 -10.07 2.86
C GLN A 48 6.49 -11.36 2.08
N SER A 49 5.56 -11.36 1.12
CA SER A 49 5.26 -12.53 0.30
C SER A 49 6.34 -12.87 -0.73
N GLN A 50 7.11 -11.87 -1.16
CA GLN A 50 8.16 -12.02 -2.18
C GLN A 50 9.56 -12.23 -1.58
N ASN A 51 9.75 -11.92 -0.31
CA ASN A 51 11.02 -12.08 0.37
C ASN A 51 11.19 -13.53 0.83
N ALA A 52 12.21 -14.22 0.31
CA ALA A 52 12.47 -15.62 0.61
C ALA A 52 12.63 -15.93 2.12
N ALA A 53 13.07 -14.95 2.92
CA ALA A 53 13.25 -15.13 4.36
C ALA A 53 11.93 -15.01 5.15
N THR A 54 10.91 -14.32 4.62
CA THR A 54 9.67 -14.03 5.35
C THR A 54 8.42 -14.66 4.73
N ALA A 55 8.48 -15.07 3.46
CA ALA A 55 7.32 -15.55 2.70
C ALA A 55 6.60 -16.73 3.37
N GLU A 56 7.34 -17.72 3.88
CA GLU A 56 6.76 -18.88 4.54
C GLU A 56 6.04 -18.50 5.85
N GLY A 57 6.70 -17.70 6.69
CA GLY A 57 6.10 -17.20 7.94
C GLY A 57 4.89 -16.34 7.68
N PHE A 58 4.94 -15.48 6.67
CA PHE A 58 3.82 -14.65 6.26
C PHE A 58 2.64 -15.48 5.72
N ALA A 59 2.91 -16.50 4.90
CA ALA A 59 1.88 -17.40 4.41
C ALA A 59 1.20 -18.18 5.55
N ASN A 60 1.96 -18.65 6.53
CA ASN A 60 1.42 -19.31 7.71
C ASN A 60 0.55 -18.37 8.56
N ALA A 61 0.97 -17.13 8.72
CA ALA A 61 0.17 -16.10 9.39
C ALA A 61 -1.15 -15.83 8.64
N LEU A 62 -1.12 -15.73 7.32
CA LEU A 62 -2.32 -15.58 6.49
C LEU A 62 -3.28 -16.76 6.63
N LEU A 63 -2.76 -17.98 6.67
CA LEU A 63 -3.58 -19.18 6.88
C LEU A 63 -4.24 -19.19 8.26
N SER A 64 -3.50 -18.81 9.29
CA SER A 64 -4.05 -18.74 10.66
C SER A 64 -5.14 -17.67 10.77
N HIS A 65 -4.89 -16.47 10.30
CA HIS A 65 -5.88 -15.38 10.33
C HIS A 65 -7.05 -15.64 9.37
N GLY A 66 -6.81 -16.27 8.22
CA GLY A 66 -7.84 -16.58 7.22
C GLY A 66 -8.94 -17.51 7.69
N GLN A 67 -8.74 -18.22 8.80
CA GLN A 67 -9.75 -19.11 9.42
C GLN A 67 -10.74 -18.35 10.30
N ALA A 68 -10.48 -17.09 10.62
CA ALA A 68 -11.37 -16.29 11.45
C ALA A 68 -12.69 -15.98 10.72
N ASP A 69 -13.79 -16.05 11.48
CA ASP A 69 -15.11 -15.71 10.96
C ASP A 69 -15.30 -14.20 10.94
N VAL A 70 -15.50 -13.64 9.76
CA VAL A 70 -15.78 -12.23 9.52
C VAL A 70 -17.20 -11.98 9.01
N THR A 71 -18.09 -12.95 9.13
CA THR A 71 -19.51 -12.78 8.78
C THR A 71 -20.19 -11.78 9.71
N ASP A 72 -19.79 -11.76 10.98
CA ASP A 72 -20.14 -10.71 11.95
C ASP A 72 -18.90 -9.89 12.29
N LEU A 73 -18.69 -8.82 11.52
CA LEU A 73 -17.59 -7.87 11.73
C LEU A 73 -17.63 -7.19 13.10
N GLY A 74 -18.82 -7.00 13.66
CA GLY A 74 -18.97 -6.38 14.98
C GLY A 74 -18.35 -7.25 16.07
N SER A 75 -18.71 -8.52 16.10
CA SER A 75 -18.15 -9.51 17.04
C SER A 75 -16.66 -9.74 16.80
N PHE A 76 -16.23 -9.83 15.53
CA PHE A 76 -14.82 -9.94 15.19
C PHE A 76 -14.00 -8.79 15.77
N MET A 77 -14.45 -7.55 15.55
CA MET A 77 -13.73 -6.34 16.01
C MET A 77 -13.69 -6.19 17.54
N GLN A 78 -14.67 -6.72 18.25
CA GLN A 78 -14.65 -6.75 19.74
C GLN A 78 -13.59 -7.71 20.29
N GLY A 79 -13.26 -8.76 19.53
CA GLY A 79 -12.23 -9.75 19.89
C GLY A 79 -10.82 -9.40 19.43
N VAL A 80 -10.60 -8.26 18.77
CA VAL A 80 -9.28 -7.89 18.22
C VAL A 80 -8.30 -7.55 19.34
N ASP A 81 -7.14 -8.24 19.32
CA ASP A 81 -6.01 -7.93 20.17
C ASP A 81 -5.13 -6.84 19.50
N LEU A 82 -5.16 -5.63 20.06
CA LEU A 82 -4.35 -4.52 19.57
C LEU A 82 -2.83 -4.78 19.69
N THR A 83 -2.42 -5.64 20.62
CA THR A 83 -1.00 -6.00 20.76
C THR A 83 -0.55 -6.86 19.59
N ASP A 84 -1.36 -7.83 19.22
CA ASP A 84 -1.09 -8.67 18.05
C ASP A 84 -1.19 -7.85 16.76
N GLY A 85 -2.23 -7.05 16.62
CA GLY A 85 -2.37 -6.11 15.50
C GLY A 85 -1.18 -5.17 15.34
N GLY A 86 -0.63 -4.68 16.45
CA GLY A 86 0.58 -3.86 16.44
C GLY A 86 1.82 -4.60 15.91
N LYS A 87 1.96 -5.90 16.23
CA LYS A 87 3.03 -6.76 15.67
C LYS A 87 2.85 -6.95 14.16
N ILE A 88 1.60 -7.19 13.70
CA ILE A 88 1.29 -7.31 12.29
C ILE A 88 1.64 -6.03 11.54
N VAL A 89 1.22 -4.86 12.05
CA VAL A 89 1.56 -3.55 11.47
C VAL A 89 3.06 -3.37 11.37
N ASN A 90 3.79 -3.62 12.46
CA ASN A 90 5.25 -3.51 12.47
C ASN A 90 5.91 -4.43 11.44
N HIS A 91 5.39 -5.64 11.28
CA HIS A 91 5.89 -6.59 10.29
C HIS A 91 5.61 -6.13 8.85
N LEU A 92 4.38 -5.69 8.57
CA LEU A 92 3.98 -5.16 7.26
C LEU A 92 4.72 -3.87 6.88
N LEU A 93 5.04 -3.03 7.86
CA LEU A 93 5.81 -1.80 7.63
C LEU A 93 7.33 -2.02 7.67
N GLY A 94 7.80 -3.27 7.74
CA GLY A 94 9.22 -3.62 7.76
C GLY A 94 9.99 -3.03 8.94
N GLY A 95 9.34 -2.84 10.09
CA GLY A 95 9.92 -2.22 11.27
C GLY A 95 10.07 -0.69 11.16
N ASN A 96 9.53 -0.07 10.12
CA ASN A 96 9.61 1.38 9.91
C ASN A 96 8.62 2.13 10.83
N THR A 97 9.09 2.50 12.01
CA THR A 97 8.30 3.26 12.99
C THR A 97 7.93 4.67 12.50
N GLY A 98 8.68 5.23 11.57
CA GLY A 98 8.37 6.53 10.94
C GLY A 98 7.14 6.50 10.04
N ALA A 99 6.77 5.34 9.50
CA ALA A 99 5.61 5.21 8.63
C ALA A 99 4.30 5.60 9.34
N VAL A 100 4.11 5.17 10.59
CA VAL A 100 2.93 5.53 11.41
C VAL A 100 2.89 7.03 11.66
N ALA A 101 4.04 7.65 11.97
CA ALA A 101 4.12 9.09 12.19
C ALA A 101 3.81 9.88 10.90
N ASN A 102 4.26 9.41 9.75
CA ASN A 102 3.94 10.02 8.46
C ASN A 102 2.43 9.96 8.14
N ILE A 103 1.79 8.82 8.38
CA ILE A 103 0.34 8.68 8.21
C ILE A 103 -0.40 9.63 9.17
N ALA A 104 0.03 9.71 10.41
CA ALA A 104 -0.53 10.62 11.41
C ALA A 104 -0.47 12.09 10.96
N GLN A 105 0.67 12.52 10.42
CA GLN A 105 0.84 13.88 9.89
C GLN A 105 -0.07 14.14 8.69
N GLN A 106 -0.22 13.18 7.78
CA GLN A 106 -1.09 13.32 6.59
C GLN A 106 -2.55 13.43 6.94
N THR A 107 -2.99 12.67 7.95
CA THR A 107 -4.40 12.55 8.30
C THR A 107 -4.84 13.56 9.38
N GLY A 108 -3.86 14.18 10.06
CA GLY A 108 -4.12 15.06 11.20
C GLY A 108 -4.55 14.30 12.46
N VAL A 109 -4.43 12.99 12.48
CA VAL A 109 -4.72 12.12 13.62
C VAL A 109 -3.46 11.94 14.47
N SER A 110 -3.59 11.84 15.80
CA SER A 110 -2.40 11.64 16.65
C SER A 110 -1.66 10.36 16.28
N THR A 111 -0.32 10.33 16.45
CA THR A 111 0.48 9.13 16.15
C THR A 111 0.02 7.92 16.97
N LYS A 112 -0.41 8.14 18.21
CA LYS A 112 -0.94 7.09 19.08
C LYS A 112 -2.23 6.51 18.51
N ASP A 113 -3.19 7.38 18.17
CA ASP A 113 -4.49 6.93 17.64
C ASP A 113 -4.32 6.29 16.26
N THR A 114 -3.45 6.85 15.42
CA THR A 114 -3.05 6.23 14.14
C THR A 114 -2.52 4.82 14.36
N GLY A 115 -1.60 4.63 15.30
CA GLY A 115 -1.07 3.31 15.64
C GLY A 115 -2.15 2.34 16.12
N ASN A 116 -3.06 2.80 16.99
CA ASN A 116 -4.17 2.00 17.49
C ASN A 116 -5.15 1.61 16.37
N ILE A 117 -5.51 2.56 15.50
CA ILE A 117 -6.38 2.30 14.35
C ILE A 117 -5.78 1.24 13.43
N LEU A 118 -4.49 1.37 13.13
CA LEU A 118 -3.78 0.38 12.29
C LEU A 118 -3.71 -0.99 12.97
N ALA A 119 -3.44 -1.01 14.26
CA ALA A 119 -3.40 -2.25 15.05
C ALA A 119 -4.78 -2.93 15.11
N ALA A 120 -5.87 -2.18 15.19
CA ALA A 120 -7.22 -2.73 15.16
C ALA A 120 -7.59 -3.26 13.77
N ALA A 121 -7.13 -2.61 12.70
CA ALA A 121 -7.45 -2.99 11.33
C ALA A 121 -6.58 -4.15 10.79
N ALA A 122 -5.37 -4.32 11.31
CA ALA A 122 -4.39 -5.27 10.76
C ALA A 122 -4.84 -6.73 10.82
N PRO A 123 -5.43 -7.25 11.92
CA PRO A 123 -5.96 -8.61 11.96
C PRO A 123 -7.07 -8.84 10.93
N LEU A 124 -7.96 -7.86 10.75
CA LEU A 124 -9.02 -7.94 9.73
C LEU A 124 -8.42 -7.96 8.33
N LEU A 125 -7.43 -7.13 8.05
CA LEU A 125 -6.71 -7.14 6.78
C LEU A 125 -6.06 -8.50 6.51
N MET A 126 -5.37 -9.08 7.50
CA MET A 126 -4.76 -10.40 7.39
C MET A 126 -5.80 -11.50 7.16
N THR A 127 -6.93 -11.43 7.84
CA THR A 127 -8.04 -12.37 7.65
C THR A 127 -8.60 -12.31 6.23
N LEU A 128 -8.87 -11.11 5.74
CA LEU A 128 -9.39 -10.91 4.39
C LEU A 128 -8.39 -11.34 3.31
N LEU A 129 -7.10 -11.04 3.49
CA LEU A 129 -6.04 -11.52 2.59
C LEU A 129 -5.90 -13.05 2.65
N GLY A 130 -5.96 -13.64 3.84
CA GLY A 130 -5.89 -15.09 4.03
C GLY A 130 -7.06 -15.82 3.37
N GLN A 131 -8.28 -15.33 3.51
CA GLN A 131 -9.46 -15.87 2.85
C GLN A 131 -9.40 -15.76 1.33
N GLN A 132 -8.84 -14.65 0.82
CA GLN A 132 -8.64 -14.46 -0.62
C GLN A 132 -7.58 -15.39 -1.22
N SER A 133 -6.54 -15.69 -0.44
CA SER A 133 -5.46 -16.57 -0.89
C SER A 133 -5.91 -18.01 -1.13
N GLY A 134 -7.10 -18.36 -0.68
CA GLY A 134 -7.73 -19.65 -0.94
C GLY A 134 -7.09 -20.82 -0.21
N SER A 135 -7.72 -21.98 -0.32
CA SER A 135 -7.36 -23.23 0.37
C SER A 135 -6.16 -23.96 -0.29
N GLY A 136 -5.11 -23.26 -0.67
CA GLY A 136 -3.91 -23.83 -1.28
C GLY A 136 -2.70 -23.93 -0.34
N ASN A 137 -1.66 -24.63 -0.76
CA ASN A 137 -0.40 -24.74 -0.01
C ASN A 137 0.19 -23.36 0.34
N ALA A 138 0.81 -23.23 1.51
CA ALA A 138 1.34 -21.99 2.05
C ALA A 138 2.22 -21.20 1.03
N GLY A 139 3.05 -21.90 0.26
CA GLY A 139 3.89 -21.27 -0.76
C GLY A 139 3.11 -20.69 -1.96
N ALA A 140 1.99 -21.33 -2.35
CA ALA A 140 1.12 -20.82 -3.40
C ALA A 140 0.37 -19.56 -2.94
N ASN A 141 -0.01 -19.52 -1.67
CA ASN A 141 -0.71 -18.38 -1.08
C ASN A 141 0.16 -17.12 -1.00
N ALA A 142 1.44 -17.26 -0.65
CA ALA A 142 2.38 -16.14 -0.64
C ALA A 142 2.53 -15.51 -2.03
N ASN A 143 2.70 -16.35 -3.07
CA ASN A 143 2.76 -15.87 -4.46
C ASN A 143 1.46 -15.19 -4.91
N LEU A 144 0.32 -15.73 -4.50
CA LEU A 144 -0.99 -15.16 -4.85
C LEU A 144 -1.19 -13.80 -4.18
N VAL A 145 -0.86 -13.67 -2.90
CA VAL A 145 -0.92 -12.39 -2.18
C VAL A 145 0.00 -11.35 -2.82
N GLY A 146 1.21 -11.74 -3.20
CA GLY A 146 2.14 -10.85 -3.91
C GLY A 146 1.57 -10.38 -5.25
N ALA A 147 0.96 -11.28 -6.02
CA ALA A 147 0.32 -10.95 -7.30
C ALA A 147 -0.91 -10.04 -7.10
N MET A 148 -1.74 -10.32 -6.10
CA MET A 148 -2.93 -9.52 -5.78
C MET A 148 -2.56 -8.11 -5.28
N ALA A 149 -1.60 -8.01 -4.37
CA ALA A 149 -1.09 -6.73 -3.90
C ALA A 149 -0.46 -5.92 -5.04
N SER A 150 0.26 -6.56 -5.96
CA SER A 150 0.81 -5.92 -7.15
C SER A 150 -0.26 -5.41 -8.10
N SER A 151 -1.34 -6.18 -8.28
CA SER A 151 -2.47 -5.80 -9.13
C SER A 151 -3.23 -4.60 -8.55
N LEU A 152 -3.39 -4.53 -7.23
CA LEU A 152 -4.01 -3.39 -6.56
C LEU A 152 -3.14 -2.14 -6.65
N LEU A 153 -1.84 -2.26 -6.39
CA LEU A 153 -0.89 -1.16 -6.50
C LEU A 153 -0.77 -0.66 -7.95
N GLY A 154 -0.92 -1.55 -8.94
CA GLY A 154 -0.95 -1.18 -10.36
C GLY A 154 -2.21 -0.42 -10.78
N ASN A 155 -3.32 -0.61 -10.08
CA ASN A 155 -4.59 0.09 -10.34
C ASN A 155 -4.79 1.35 -9.48
N LEU A 156 -4.04 1.46 -8.37
CA LEU A 156 -3.96 2.70 -7.61
C LEU A 156 -2.87 3.56 -8.25
N ASP A 157 -3.21 4.76 -8.67
CA ASP A 157 -2.22 5.72 -9.14
C ASP A 157 -1.36 6.21 -7.94
N VAL A 158 -0.46 5.31 -7.53
CA VAL A 158 0.48 5.53 -6.42
C VAL A 158 1.40 6.72 -6.71
N SER A 159 1.60 7.03 -8.00
CA SER A 159 2.37 8.18 -8.43
C SER A 159 1.69 9.49 -8.04
N SER A 160 0.37 9.57 -8.14
CA SER A 160 -0.41 10.74 -7.70
C SER A 160 -0.43 10.87 -6.17
N LEU A 161 -0.52 9.74 -5.45
CA LEU A 161 -0.47 9.74 -3.98
C LEU A 161 0.94 10.06 -3.46
N LEU A 162 1.97 9.49 -4.08
CA LEU A 162 3.35 9.74 -3.69
C LEU A 162 3.82 11.15 -4.13
N GLY A 163 3.34 11.63 -5.26
CA GLY A 163 3.60 12.99 -5.75
C GLY A 163 2.99 14.06 -4.84
N GLY A 164 1.81 13.80 -4.28
CA GLY A 164 1.19 14.65 -3.26
C GLY A 164 1.93 14.64 -1.93
N LEU A 165 2.65 13.56 -1.63
CA LEU A 165 3.39 13.36 -0.39
C LEU A 165 4.80 13.95 -0.41
N LEU A 166 5.48 13.91 -1.57
CA LEU A 166 6.88 14.31 -1.73
C LEU A 166 7.06 15.68 -2.38
N GLY A 167 6.01 16.27 -2.95
CA GLY A 167 6.10 17.50 -3.72
C GLY A 167 4.94 18.44 -3.43
N GLY A 168 5.02 19.21 -2.38
CA GLY A 168 4.32 20.48 -2.35
C GLY A 168 4.88 21.40 -3.44
N GLY A 169 4.15 21.57 -4.54
CA GLY A 169 4.44 22.64 -5.50
C GLY A 169 4.39 22.25 -6.97
N ALA A 170 3.34 22.72 -7.60
CA ALA A 170 3.24 23.18 -8.97
C ALA A 170 2.97 22.20 -10.13
N ALA A 171 1.85 22.55 -10.73
CA ALA A 171 1.54 22.58 -12.15
C ALA A 171 0.91 21.36 -12.81
N GLN A 172 -0.36 21.56 -13.03
CA GLN A 172 -1.21 20.92 -14.04
C GLN A 172 -0.55 20.93 -15.42
N THR A 173 -0.59 19.80 -16.10
CA THR A 173 -0.76 19.82 -17.55
C THR A 173 -1.70 18.69 -17.95
N THR A 174 -2.93 19.09 -18.19
CA THR A 174 -3.90 18.37 -19.01
C THR A 174 -3.33 18.19 -20.41
N THR A 175 -3.29 16.96 -20.91
CA THR A 175 -3.28 16.76 -22.36
C THR A 175 -4.19 15.61 -22.74
N THR A 176 -5.41 15.99 -23.01
CA THR A 176 -6.33 15.26 -23.86
C THR A 176 -5.74 15.27 -25.27
N THR A 177 -5.54 14.12 -25.90
CA THR A 177 -5.50 14.11 -27.37
C THR A 177 -6.10 12.80 -27.89
N ASN A 178 -7.23 13.01 -28.49
CA ASN A 178 -7.98 12.05 -29.29
C ASN A 178 -7.50 12.18 -30.75
N GLY A 179 -7.28 11.06 -31.43
CA GLY A 179 -7.71 10.96 -32.81
C GLY A 179 -6.73 10.98 -33.96
N LYS A 180 -6.72 9.88 -34.66
CA LYS A 180 -6.67 9.64 -36.12
C LYS A 180 -5.34 9.63 -36.89
N LYS A 181 -5.11 8.41 -37.38
CA LYS A 181 -4.38 7.95 -38.59
C LYS A 181 -4.15 9.01 -39.69
N LYS A 182 -2.89 9.06 -40.23
CA LYS A 182 -2.63 8.84 -41.66
C LYS A 182 -1.12 8.62 -41.94
N LYS A 183 -0.87 7.64 -42.82
CA LYS A 183 0.41 7.28 -43.41
C LYS A 183 1.00 8.40 -44.30
N LYS A 184 2.33 8.58 -44.26
CA LYS A 184 3.22 8.64 -45.45
C LYS A 184 4.70 8.79 -45.01
N LYS A 185 5.53 7.99 -45.62
CA LYS A 185 7.00 7.99 -45.68
C LYS A 185 7.41 8.63 -47.02
N PRO A 186 8.70 8.93 -47.33
CA PRO A 186 9.89 9.27 -46.56
C PRO A 186 10.61 10.54 -47.08
N ALA A 187 11.64 11.03 -46.41
CA ALA A 187 12.93 11.41 -46.96
C ALA A 187 13.79 12.20 -45.93
N ASN A 188 14.91 11.61 -45.61
CA ASN A 188 16.29 12.13 -45.58
C ASN A 188 16.52 13.59 -45.22
N SER A 189 17.23 13.83 -44.14
CA SER A 189 18.48 14.63 -44.07
C SER A 189 18.93 14.84 -42.64
N GLN A 190 20.05 14.29 -42.36
CA GLN A 190 21.19 14.77 -41.56
C GLN A 190 21.04 16.09 -40.77
N ASN A 191 21.43 15.95 -39.55
CA ASN A 191 22.51 16.73 -38.91
C ASN A 191 22.15 17.32 -37.55
N ASN A 192 22.95 16.96 -36.67
CA ASN A 192 23.75 17.75 -35.72
C ASN A 192 23.33 17.79 -34.26
N SER A 193 24.09 17.00 -33.53
CA SER A 193 24.96 17.37 -32.40
C SER A 193 24.36 18.09 -31.19
N ASN A 194 24.57 17.41 -30.09
CA ASN A 194 25.16 18.03 -28.89
C ASN A 194 24.21 18.65 -27.87
N SER A 195 23.91 17.91 -26.85
CA SER A 195 23.98 18.42 -25.47
C SER A 195 23.72 17.32 -24.45
N GLY A 196 24.73 16.58 -24.11
CA GLY A 196 24.72 15.58 -23.04
C GLY A 196 26.09 15.39 -22.38
N GLY A 197 27.00 16.35 -22.51
CA GLY A 197 28.38 16.22 -22.04
C GLY A 197 28.84 17.14 -20.92
N GLY A 198 27.94 17.93 -20.32
CA GLY A 198 28.34 18.96 -19.35
C GLY A 198 28.67 18.49 -17.95
N ILE A 199 28.05 17.41 -17.47
CA ILE A 199 28.17 17.02 -16.06
C ILE A 199 29.33 16.06 -15.83
N LEU A 200 29.62 15.19 -16.79
CA LEU A 200 30.72 14.22 -16.67
C LEU A 200 32.12 14.88 -16.79
N ASN A 201 32.24 15.95 -17.56
CA ASN A 201 33.51 16.70 -17.65
C ASN A 201 33.79 17.55 -16.40
N ALA A 202 32.75 18.03 -15.71
CA ALA A 202 32.93 18.73 -14.45
C ALA A 202 33.43 17.82 -13.32
N LEU A 203 32.97 16.57 -13.31
CA LEU A 203 33.38 15.57 -12.30
C LEU A 203 34.83 15.08 -12.50
N LEU A 204 35.27 14.94 -13.77
CA LEU A 204 36.66 14.53 -14.05
C LEU A 204 37.69 15.59 -13.72
N ASN A 205 37.30 16.86 -13.74
CA ASN A 205 38.24 17.96 -13.44
C ASN A 205 38.44 18.14 -11.92
N LEU A 206 37.46 17.66 -11.10
CA LEU A 206 37.58 17.72 -9.64
C LEU A 206 38.49 16.63 -9.05
N LEU A 207 38.73 15.56 -9.80
CA LEU A 207 39.57 14.44 -9.34
C LEU A 207 41.07 14.57 -9.72
N ARG A 208 41.45 15.66 -10.40
CA ARG A 208 42.80 15.83 -10.93
C ARG A 208 43.57 17.01 -10.31
N GLY A 209 43.04 17.56 -9.20
CA GLY A 209 43.71 18.60 -8.42
C GLY A 209 44.19 18.06 -7.07
#